data_9e57d4080f4c184bda2fc9e854f33998
#
_entry.id   9e57d4080f4c184bda2fc9e854f33998
#
_cell.length_a   1.000
_cell.length_b   1.000
_cell.length_c   1.000
_cell.angle_alpha   90.00
_cell.angle_beta   90.00
_cell.angle_gamma   90.00
#
_symmetry.space_group_name_H-M   'P 1'
#
loop_
_entity.id
_entity.type
_entity.pdbx_description
1 polymer ?
#
loop_
_entity_poly.entity_id
_entity_poly.type
_entity_poly.pdbx_seq_one_letter_code
_entity_poly.pdbx_strand_id
1 'polypeptide(L)'
;DEIEEQLKKLTDTLGLPELTEDERKQERQSCEQALAKAKDLIKDMPITLDYLYHPRPLGLAKLLITHGFCVKSVYLDAINPEEKDDFIWLQKHAPELELIATIQVKMRVLPRGGSEEVLAIGQKAAYFSKSRRFVNLVQGEGLYGFDGIRRTAELMMGAYLKEKDTQKLVIQKGWGCECCL
;
A
#
# COMPACT_ATOMS: atom_id res chain seq x y z
N ASP A 1 -19.05 3.41 -2.10
CA ASP A 1 -17.62 3.34 -1.87
C ASP A 1 -17.35 2.67 -0.52
N GLU A 2 -16.36 1.75 -0.48
CA GLU A 2 -16.12 0.90 0.71
C GLU A 2 -15.81 1.71 1.98
N ILE A 3 -14.98 2.76 1.86
CA ILE A 3 -14.67 3.64 3.00
C ILE A 3 -15.95 4.29 3.56
N GLU A 4 -16.81 4.77 2.70
CA GLU A 4 -18.05 5.41 3.11
C GLU A 4 -19.01 4.43 3.78
N GLU A 5 -19.07 3.20 3.26
CA GLU A 5 -19.87 2.13 3.89
C GLU A 5 -19.35 1.78 5.29
N GLN A 6 -18.01 1.68 5.45
CA GLN A 6 -17.39 1.41 6.76
C GLN A 6 -17.59 2.59 7.73
N LEU A 7 -17.44 3.83 7.25
CA LEU A 7 -17.68 5.01 8.06
C LEU A 7 -19.15 5.08 8.51
N LYS A 8 -20.09 4.77 7.62
CA LYS A 8 -21.51 4.72 7.96
C LYS A 8 -21.79 3.68 9.04
N LYS A 9 -21.29 2.46 8.89
CA LYS A 9 -21.44 1.42 9.92
C LYS A 9 -20.87 1.86 11.27
N LEU A 10 -19.74 2.56 11.26
CA LEU A 10 -19.10 3.08 12.48
C LEU A 10 -19.94 4.18 13.12
N THR A 11 -20.42 5.17 12.36
CA THR A 11 -21.25 6.26 12.87
C THR A 11 -22.58 5.75 13.42
N ASP A 12 -23.23 4.81 12.72
CA ASP A 12 -24.46 4.16 13.18
C ASP A 12 -24.23 3.43 14.51
N THR A 13 -23.11 2.69 14.63
CA THR A 13 -22.80 1.92 15.85
C THR A 13 -22.50 2.82 17.05
N LEU A 14 -21.83 3.94 16.81
CA LEU A 14 -21.40 4.87 17.87
C LEU A 14 -22.41 5.99 18.14
N GLY A 15 -23.50 6.08 17.38
CA GLY A 15 -24.46 7.17 17.47
C GLY A 15 -23.88 8.54 17.11
N LEU A 16 -22.90 8.56 16.20
CA LEU A 16 -22.25 9.78 15.74
C LEU A 16 -22.96 10.33 14.49
N PRO A 17 -22.88 11.64 14.22
CA PRO A 17 -23.41 12.20 12.99
C PRO A 17 -22.67 11.66 11.77
N GLU A 18 -23.42 11.33 10.72
CA GLU A 18 -22.82 10.97 9.43
C GLU A 18 -22.21 12.20 8.76
N LEU A 19 -21.20 11.96 7.92
CA LEU A 19 -20.70 12.97 6.99
C LEU A 19 -21.80 13.39 6.03
N THR A 20 -21.94 14.68 5.81
CA THR A 20 -22.82 15.23 4.77
C THR A 20 -22.34 14.82 3.38
N GLU A 21 -23.21 14.91 2.37
CA GLU A 21 -22.83 14.58 0.99
C GLU A 21 -21.71 15.51 0.46
N ASP A 22 -21.75 16.79 0.85
CA ASP A 22 -20.72 17.76 0.47
C ASP A 22 -19.36 17.42 1.11
N GLU A 23 -19.35 17.03 2.38
CA GLU A 23 -18.12 16.57 3.06
C GLU A 23 -17.56 15.30 2.42
N ARG A 24 -18.41 14.30 2.14
CA ARG A 24 -17.98 13.08 1.43
C ARG A 24 -17.38 13.38 0.06
N LYS A 25 -18.00 14.27 -0.69
CA LYS A 25 -17.51 14.70 -2.01
C LYS A 25 -16.17 15.41 -1.90
N GLN A 26 -16.00 16.25 -0.89
CA GLN A 26 -14.76 17.00 -0.64
C GLN A 26 -13.62 16.04 -0.27
N GLU A 27 -13.89 15.06 0.60
CA GLU A 27 -12.94 14.03 1.00
C GLU A 27 -12.49 13.17 -0.20
N ARG A 28 -13.45 12.69 -1.01
CA ARG A 28 -13.13 11.96 -2.26
C ARG A 28 -12.26 12.77 -3.19
N GLN A 29 -12.64 14.01 -3.46
CA GLN A 29 -11.87 14.88 -4.35
C GLN A 29 -10.45 15.12 -3.84
N SER A 30 -10.28 15.28 -2.53
CA SER A 30 -8.95 15.43 -1.91
C SER A 30 -8.08 14.19 -2.08
N CYS A 31 -8.66 12.98 -1.94
CA CYS A 31 -7.95 11.72 -2.18
C CYS A 31 -7.55 11.57 -3.65
N GLU A 32 -8.47 11.85 -4.57
CA GLU A 32 -8.20 11.81 -6.02
C GLU A 32 -7.04 12.74 -6.40
N GLN A 33 -7.04 13.96 -5.87
CA GLN A 33 -5.96 14.93 -6.10
C GLN A 33 -4.62 14.44 -5.55
N ALA A 34 -4.61 13.84 -4.35
CA ALA A 34 -3.40 13.30 -3.75
C ALA A 34 -2.83 12.12 -4.58
N LEU A 35 -3.69 11.21 -5.01
CA LEU A 35 -3.29 10.06 -5.84
C LEU A 35 -2.82 10.52 -7.23
N ALA A 36 -3.51 11.46 -7.86
CA ALA A 36 -3.11 12.02 -9.14
C ALA A 36 -1.72 12.68 -9.05
N LYS A 37 -1.47 13.50 -8.02
CA LYS A 37 -0.17 14.11 -7.76
C LYS A 37 0.93 13.07 -7.55
N ALA A 38 0.64 12.01 -6.83
CA ALA A 38 1.58 10.91 -6.63
C ALA A 38 1.86 10.16 -7.93
N LYS A 39 0.83 9.91 -8.76
CA LYS A 39 0.98 9.26 -10.07
C LYS A 39 1.82 10.10 -11.02
N ASP A 40 1.59 11.41 -11.08
CA ASP A 40 2.34 12.33 -11.94
C ASP A 40 3.85 12.33 -11.59
N LEU A 41 4.18 12.18 -10.30
CA LEU A 41 5.56 12.12 -9.83
C LEU A 41 6.20 10.75 -10.07
N ILE A 42 5.51 9.67 -9.66
CA ILE A 42 6.03 8.30 -9.68
C ILE A 42 5.99 7.72 -11.10
N LYS A 43 5.06 8.17 -11.92
CA LYS A 43 4.86 7.73 -13.32
C LYS A 43 4.66 6.21 -13.40
N ASP A 44 5.48 5.56 -14.20
CA ASP A 44 5.36 4.13 -14.49
C ASP A 44 6.37 3.28 -13.70
N MET A 45 6.97 3.86 -12.64
CA MET A 45 7.83 3.08 -11.76
C MET A 45 7.04 1.90 -11.18
N PRO A 46 7.56 0.66 -11.32
CA PRO A 46 6.88 -0.50 -10.77
C PRO A 46 6.77 -0.41 -9.25
N ILE A 47 5.61 -0.81 -8.73
CA ILE A 47 5.31 -0.82 -7.30
C ILE A 47 5.18 -2.26 -6.83
N THR A 48 5.77 -2.55 -5.68
CA THR A 48 5.52 -3.77 -4.92
C THR A 48 5.05 -3.42 -3.52
N LEU A 49 4.12 -4.18 -2.98
CA LEU A 49 3.55 -3.89 -1.65
C LEU A 49 3.42 -5.15 -0.81
N ASP A 50 3.28 -4.98 0.50
CA ASP A 50 3.14 -6.10 1.41
C ASP A 50 2.05 -5.90 2.47
N TYR A 51 1.66 -7.02 3.08
CA TYR A 51 0.60 -7.07 4.08
C TYR A 51 1.01 -6.46 5.44
N LEU A 52 2.29 -6.22 5.69
CA LEU A 52 2.72 -5.54 6.91
C LEU A 52 2.41 -4.05 6.86
N TYR A 53 2.39 -3.47 5.66
CA TYR A 53 2.01 -2.08 5.48
C TYR A 53 0.52 -1.86 5.72
N HIS A 54 -0.31 -2.70 5.12
CA HIS A 54 -1.76 -2.60 5.21
C HIS A 54 -2.39 -3.98 5.36
N PRO A 55 -3.36 -4.18 6.29
CA PRO A 55 -3.97 -5.49 6.54
C PRO A 55 -4.79 -6.03 5.36
N ARG A 56 -5.17 -5.15 4.43
CA ARG A 56 -5.87 -5.49 3.18
C ARG A 56 -5.01 -5.10 1.97
N PRO A 57 -3.95 -5.85 1.68
CA PRO A 57 -3.00 -5.51 0.62
C PRO A 57 -3.61 -5.60 -0.78
N LEU A 58 -4.61 -6.47 -1.00
CA LEU A 58 -5.29 -6.58 -2.29
C LEU A 58 -6.20 -5.38 -2.56
N GLY A 59 -6.89 -4.87 -1.53
CA GLY A 59 -7.68 -3.65 -1.63
C GLY A 59 -6.80 -2.44 -1.97
N LEU A 60 -5.62 -2.34 -1.34
CA LEU A 60 -4.64 -1.30 -1.68
C LEU A 60 -4.11 -1.45 -3.11
N ALA A 61 -3.77 -2.68 -3.54
CA ALA A 61 -3.34 -2.94 -4.92
C ALA A 61 -4.39 -2.51 -5.94
N LYS A 62 -5.65 -2.86 -5.70
CA LYS A 62 -6.79 -2.45 -6.54
C LYS A 62 -6.94 -0.93 -6.60
N LEU A 63 -6.86 -0.24 -5.46
CA LEU A 63 -6.90 1.22 -5.42
C LEU A 63 -5.80 1.82 -6.31
N LEU A 64 -4.56 1.39 -6.14
CA LEU A 64 -3.43 1.91 -6.90
C LEU A 64 -3.54 1.62 -8.40
N ILE A 65 -3.92 0.39 -8.78
CA ILE A 65 -4.11 0.01 -10.19
C ILE A 65 -5.24 0.83 -10.82
N THR A 66 -6.35 1.03 -10.12
CA THR A 66 -7.47 1.85 -10.60
C THR A 66 -7.05 3.30 -10.88
N HIS A 67 -6.06 3.82 -10.13
CA HIS A 67 -5.48 5.15 -10.34
C HIS A 67 -4.25 5.14 -11.27
N GLY A 68 -4.07 4.06 -12.03
CA GLY A 68 -3.07 3.96 -13.09
C GLY A 68 -1.64 3.69 -12.61
N PHE A 69 -1.41 3.35 -11.34
CA PHE A 69 -0.08 2.94 -10.89
C PHE A 69 0.29 1.55 -11.40
N CYS A 70 1.56 1.33 -11.66
CA CYS A 70 2.10 0.05 -12.11
C CYS A 70 2.40 -0.87 -10.91
N VAL A 71 1.37 -1.51 -10.34
CA VAL A 71 1.57 -2.49 -9.27
C VAL A 71 1.95 -3.83 -9.87
N LYS A 72 3.14 -4.33 -9.54
CA LYS A 72 3.73 -5.54 -10.12
C LYS A 72 3.56 -6.77 -9.23
N SER A 73 3.71 -6.60 -7.92
CA SER A 73 3.60 -7.73 -7.00
C SER A 73 3.05 -7.33 -5.63
N VAL A 74 2.38 -8.28 -4.99
CA VAL A 74 1.89 -8.18 -3.62
C VAL A 74 2.46 -9.33 -2.81
N TYR A 75 3.23 -9.02 -1.78
CA TYR A 75 3.71 -10.00 -0.81
C TYR A 75 2.66 -10.19 0.29
N LEU A 76 2.19 -11.41 0.45
CA LEU A 76 1.14 -11.76 1.43
C LEU A 76 1.35 -13.18 1.94
N ASP A 77 0.78 -13.51 3.09
CA ASP A 77 0.84 -14.87 3.64
C ASP A 77 -0.48 -15.61 3.47
N ALA A 78 -1.59 -14.88 3.46
CA ALA A 78 -2.93 -15.39 3.22
C ALA A 78 -3.80 -14.32 2.57
N ILE A 79 -4.90 -14.72 1.95
CA ILE A 79 -5.94 -13.83 1.47
C ILE A 79 -7.06 -13.85 2.51
N ASN A 80 -7.38 -12.69 3.06
CA ASN A 80 -8.48 -12.56 4.00
C ASN A 80 -9.83 -12.74 3.28
N PRO A 81 -10.83 -13.38 3.91
CA PRO A 81 -12.14 -13.53 3.29
C PRO A 81 -12.77 -12.21 2.82
N GLU A 82 -12.49 -11.11 3.52
CA GLU A 82 -12.95 -9.76 3.22
C GLU A 82 -12.34 -9.17 1.95
N GLU A 83 -11.22 -9.71 1.46
CA GLU A 83 -10.55 -9.30 0.22
C GLU A 83 -10.93 -10.16 -1.00
N LYS A 84 -11.91 -11.06 -0.84
CA LYS A 84 -12.32 -11.96 -1.93
C LYS A 84 -12.73 -11.21 -3.21
N ASP A 85 -13.51 -10.17 -3.06
CA ASP A 85 -13.99 -9.38 -4.20
C ASP A 85 -12.86 -8.58 -4.84
N ASP A 86 -11.92 -8.07 -4.05
CA ASP A 86 -10.72 -7.42 -4.56
C ASP A 86 -9.83 -8.40 -5.31
N PHE A 87 -9.67 -9.62 -4.79
CA PHE A 87 -8.94 -10.68 -5.48
C PHE A 87 -9.56 -11.02 -6.86
N ILE A 88 -10.89 -11.22 -6.91
CA ILE A 88 -11.60 -11.53 -8.16
C ILE A 88 -11.46 -10.36 -9.15
N TRP A 89 -11.56 -9.13 -8.67
CA TRP A 89 -11.37 -7.95 -9.49
C TRP A 89 -9.95 -7.89 -10.08
N LEU A 90 -8.92 -8.09 -9.24
CA LEU A 90 -7.52 -8.10 -9.65
C LEU A 90 -7.22 -9.20 -10.66
N GLN A 91 -7.74 -10.40 -10.45
CA GLN A 91 -7.60 -11.52 -11.39
C GLN A 91 -8.11 -11.16 -12.80
N LYS A 92 -9.18 -10.39 -12.88
CA LYS A 92 -9.80 -9.97 -14.15
C LYS A 92 -9.09 -8.78 -14.79
N HIS A 93 -8.68 -7.79 -14.02
CA HIS A 93 -8.23 -6.49 -14.53
C HIS A 93 -6.71 -6.29 -14.47
N ALA A 94 -6.01 -7.12 -13.72
CA ALA A 94 -4.56 -7.10 -13.58
C ALA A 94 -3.99 -8.54 -13.55
N PRO A 95 -4.21 -9.35 -14.59
CA PRO A 95 -3.79 -10.77 -14.59
C PRO A 95 -2.28 -10.96 -14.46
N GLU A 96 -1.49 -9.94 -14.77
CA GLU A 96 -0.02 -9.93 -14.65
C GLU A 96 0.47 -9.64 -13.21
N LEU A 97 -0.44 -9.31 -12.29
CA LEU A 97 -0.10 -9.03 -10.90
C LEU A 97 0.37 -10.31 -10.20
N GLU A 98 1.59 -10.31 -9.69
CA GLU A 98 2.14 -11.44 -8.96
C GLU A 98 1.71 -11.40 -7.48
N LEU A 99 1.10 -12.50 -7.00
CA LEU A 99 0.83 -12.71 -5.58
C LEU A 99 1.89 -13.67 -5.01
N ILE A 100 2.69 -13.18 -4.07
CA ILE A 100 3.87 -13.89 -3.57
C ILE A 100 3.68 -14.24 -2.09
N ALA A 101 3.52 -15.54 -1.81
CA ALA A 101 3.37 -16.04 -0.44
C ALA A 101 4.73 -16.05 0.29
N THR A 102 4.89 -15.17 1.29
CA THR A 102 6.17 -15.00 1.99
C THR A 102 6.53 -16.13 2.93
N ILE A 103 5.54 -16.94 3.35
CA ILE A 103 5.74 -18.12 4.21
C ILE A 103 6.33 -19.32 3.49
N GLN A 104 6.35 -19.32 2.16
CA GLN A 104 6.90 -20.44 1.41
C GLN A 104 8.40 -20.60 1.65
N VAL A 105 8.84 -21.85 1.86
CA VAL A 105 10.26 -22.17 2.11
C VAL A 105 11.17 -21.67 1.00
N LYS A 106 10.70 -21.68 -0.25
CA LYS A 106 11.43 -21.15 -1.40
C LYS A 106 11.88 -19.69 -1.21
N MET A 107 11.07 -18.87 -0.54
CA MET A 107 11.38 -17.46 -0.30
C MET A 107 12.64 -17.24 0.56
N ARG A 108 13.10 -18.27 1.28
CA ARG A 108 14.34 -18.22 2.09
C ARG A 108 15.59 -18.41 1.25
N VAL A 109 15.49 -19.09 0.12
CA VAL A 109 16.63 -19.50 -0.73
C VAL A 109 16.64 -18.81 -2.09
N LEU A 110 15.53 -18.21 -2.52
CA LEU A 110 15.49 -17.46 -3.77
C LEU A 110 16.37 -16.22 -3.69
N PRO A 111 17.09 -15.89 -4.79
CA PRO A 111 17.78 -14.62 -4.89
C PRO A 111 16.80 -13.47 -4.69
N ARG A 112 17.15 -12.54 -3.80
CA ARG A 112 16.35 -11.35 -3.58
C ARG A 112 16.71 -10.27 -4.61
N GLY A 113 15.70 -9.50 -4.99
CA GLY A 113 15.84 -8.40 -5.94
C GLY A 113 15.81 -8.87 -7.39
N GLY A 114 15.39 -7.98 -8.24
CA GLY A 114 15.44 -8.08 -9.69
C GLY A 114 16.44 -7.08 -10.28
N SER A 115 16.51 -7.01 -11.61
CA SER A 115 17.28 -5.99 -12.33
C SER A 115 16.59 -4.62 -12.38
N GLU A 116 15.32 -4.57 -12.03
CA GLU A 116 14.47 -3.40 -12.14
C GLU A 116 14.33 -2.69 -10.79
N GLU A 117 14.47 -1.36 -10.82
CA GLU A 117 14.20 -0.54 -9.65
C GLU A 117 12.69 -0.45 -9.42
N VAL A 118 12.25 -0.66 -8.16
CA VAL A 118 10.84 -0.64 -7.80
C VAL A 118 10.62 0.29 -6.59
N LEU A 119 9.43 0.85 -6.48
CA LEU A 119 8.97 1.50 -5.27
C LEU A 119 8.31 0.45 -4.37
N ALA A 120 8.87 0.19 -3.20
CA ALA A 120 8.32 -0.78 -2.27
C ALA A 120 7.43 -0.12 -1.21
N ILE A 121 6.24 -0.66 -1.00
CA ILE A 121 5.32 -0.23 0.05
C ILE A 121 5.30 -1.31 1.13
N GLY A 122 6.05 -1.07 2.21
CA GLY A 122 6.22 -2.00 3.31
C GLY A 122 7.60 -2.64 3.39
N GLN A 123 7.90 -3.21 4.54
CA GLN A 123 9.23 -3.74 4.87
C GLN A 123 9.56 -5.05 4.14
N LYS A 124 8.59 -5.99 4.04
CA LYS A 124 8.80 -7.24 3.32
C LYS A 124 8.96 -7.00 1.82
N ALA A 125 8.15 -6.11 1.26
CA ALA A 125 8.29 -5.69 -0.13
C ALA A 125 9.69 -5.13 -0.40
N ALA A 126 10.18 -4.23 0.44
CA ALA A 126 11.53 -3.68 0.34
C ALA A 126 12.62 -4.75 0.51
N TYR A 127 12.45 -5.66 1.47
CA TYR A 127 13.41 -6.73 1.72
C TYR A 127 13.56 -7.69 0.54
N PHE A 128 12.45 -8.16 -0.01
CA PHE A 128 12.49 -9.13 -1.10
C PHE A 128 12.86 -8.51 -2.45
N SER A 129 12.44 -7.28 -2.72
CA SER A 129 12.80 -6.55 -3.94
C SER A 129 14.18 -5.91 -3.88
N LYS A 130 14.81 -5.79 -2.70
CA LYS A 130 16.02 -5.00 -2.43
C LYS A 130 15.86 -3.53 -2.82
N SER A 131 14.64 -3.02 -2.79
CA SER A 131 14.43 -1.63 -3.14
C SER A 131 15.06 -0.69 -2.11
N ARG A 132 15.68 0.37 -2.61
CA ARG A 132 16.18 1.50 -1.82
C ARG A 132 15.13 2.61 -1.67
N ARG A 133 14.06 2.56 -2.49
CA ARG A 133 12.93 3.48 -2.46
C ARG A 133 11.75 2.78 -1.83
N PHE A 134 11.55 2.97 -0.53
CA PHE A 134 10.47 2.27 0.14
C PHE A 134 9.80 3.06 1.26
N VAL A 135 8.52 2.77 1.45
CA VAL A 135 7.73 3.22 2.58
C VAL A 135 7.99 2.29 3.76
N ASN A 136 8.65 2.80 4.81
CA ASN A 136 8.97 2.03 6.00
C ASN A 136 7.90 2.25 7.08
N LEU A 137 6.77 1.57 6.93
CA LEU A 137 5.67 1.59 7.88
C LEU A 137 5.19 0.16 8.13
N VAL A 138 4.77 -0.14 9.34
CA VAL A 138 4.24 -1.45 9.75
C VAL A 138 2.84 -1.27 10.32
N GLN A 139 1.92 -2.16 9.94
CA GLN A 139 0.54 -2.24 10.45
C GLN A 139 -0.31 -0.98 10.22
N GLY A 140 0.02 -0.18 9.23
CA GLY A 140 -0.81 0.93 8.77
C GLY A 140 -1.15 1.95 9.84
N GLU A 141 -0.27 2.19 10.80
CA GLU A 141 -0.53 3.11 11.92
C GLU A 141 -1.09 4.45 11.44
N GLY A 142 -2.33 4.76 11.84
CA GLY A 142 -3.01 5.99 11.45
C GLY A 142 -3.45 6.09 9.98
N LEU A 143 -3.36 5.02 9.19
CA LEU A 143 -3.75 5.00 7.78
C LEU A 143 -5.19 4.52 7.61
N TYR A 144 -6.14 5.30 8.09
CA TYR A 144 -7.57 4.95 8.02
C TYR A 144 -8.33 5.92 7.13
N GLY A 145 -9.34 5.38 6.43
CA GLY A 145 -10.31 6.16 5.66
C GLY A 145 -9.65 7.05 4.61
N PHE A 146 -10.21 8.22 4.40
CA PHE A 146 -9.72 9.19 3.42
C PHE A 146 -8.33 9.74 3.77
N ASP A 147 -8.05 9.98 5.05
CA ASP A 147 -6.73 10.42 5.51
C ASP A 147 -5.66 9.38 5.22
N GLY A 148 -5.99 8.09 5.39
CA GLY A 148 -5.09 6.99 5.07
C GLY A 148 -4.67 6.99 3.60
N ILE A 149 -5.59 7.27 2.67
CA ILE A 149 -5.31 7.36 1.24
C ILE A 149 -4.35 8.53 0.96
N ARG A 150 -4.66 9.72 1.47
CA ARG A 150 -3.82 10.92 1.29
C ARG A 150 -2.41 10.69 1.83
N ARG A 151 -2.34 10.15 3.04
CA ARG A 151 -1.06 9.85 3.69
C ARG A 151 -0.26 8.78 2.94
N THR A 152 -0.91 7.75 2.42
CA THR A 152 -0.26 6.75 1.56
C THR A 152 0.36 7.40 0.33
N ALA A 153 -0.37 8.28 -0.36
CA ALA A 153 0.16 9.01 -1.51
C ALA A 153 1.38 9.87 -1.14
N GLU A 154 1.35 10.57 -0.01
CA GLU A 154 2.50 11.36 0.49
C GLU A 154 3.70 10.48 0.81
N LEU A 155 3.50 9.36 1.50
CA LEU A 155 4.56 8.42 1.84
C LEU A 155 5.21 7.81 0.59
N MET A 156 4.41 7.47 -0.41
CA MET A 156 4.88 6.98 -1.70
C MET A 156 5.75 8.02 -2.41
N MET A 157 5.30 9.28 -2.47
CA MET A 157 6.09 10.38 -3.05
C MET A 157 7.40 10.59 -2.29
N GLY A 158 7.36 10.59 -0.97
CA GLY A 158 8.56 10.72 -0.13
C GLY A 158 9.56 9.58 -0.36
N ALA A 159 9.06 8.34 -0.46
CA ALA A 159 9.88 7.17 -0.72
C ALA A 159 10.47 7.18 -2.16
N TYR A 160 9.72 7.70 -3.13
CA TYR A 160 10.20 7.88 -4.50
C TYR A 160 11.35 8.89 -4.59
N LEU A 161 11.24 10.01 -3.88
CA LEU A 161 12.22 11.10 -3.92
C LEU A 161 13.50 10.80 -3.13
N LYS A 162 13.41 9.97 -2.09
CA LYS A 162 14.53 9.74 -1.17
C LYS A 162 14.88 8.27 -1.06
N GLU A 163 16.05 7.91 -1.56
CA GLU A 163 16.61 6.58 -1.33
C GLU A 163 17.01 6.37 0.13
N LYS A 164 16.88 5.14 0.59
CA LYS A 164 17.27 4.69 1.92
C LYS A 164 18.33 3.60 1.84
N ASP A 165 19.28 3.65 2.74
CA ASP A 165 20.26 2.57 2.89
C ASP A 165 19.65 1.46 3.76
N THR A 166 19.06 0.46 3.09
CA THR A 166 18.41 -0.67 3.76
C THR A 166 19.37 -1.49 4.61
N GLN A 167 20.65 -1.61 4.21
CA GLN A 167 21.66 -2.32 5.00
C GLN A 167 21.95 -1.57 6.29
N LYS A 168 22.10 -0.26 6.21
CA LYS A 168 22.33 0.58 7.39
C LYS A 168 21.15 0.56 8.36
N LEU A 169 19.92 0.58 7.84
CA LEU A 169 18.70 0.47 8.67
C LEU A 169 18.65 -0.86 9.42
N VAL A 170 18.97 -1.96 8.75
CA VAL A 170 18.97 -3.30 9.35
C VAL A 170 20.07 -3.44 10.41
N ILE A 171 21.29 -2.94 10.15
CA ILE A 171 22.42 -3.06 11.07
C ILE A 171 22.29 -2.14 12.28
N GLN A 172 21.83 -0.90 12.09
CA GLN A 172 21.83 0.11 13.15
C GLN A 172 20.54 0.14 13.98
N LYS A 173 19.38 -0.09 13.37
CA LYS A 173 18.07 0.10 14.01
C LYS A 173 17.11 -1.07 13.84
N GLY A 174 17.50 -2.09 13.09
CA GLY A 174 16.55 -3.07 12.59
C GLY A 174 15.58 -2.45 11.55
N TRP A 175 14.53 -3.17 11.24
CA TRP A 175 13.46 -2.68 10.37
C TRP A 175 12.41 -1.89 11.18
N GLY A 176 12.85 -0.87 11.89
CA GLY A 176 11.95 0.01 12.65
C GLY A 176 11.11 0.90 11.74
N CYS A 177 9.92 1.25 12.21
CA CYS A 177 9.05 2.21 11.56
C CYS A 177 9.63 3.63 11.65
N GLU A 178 9.54 4.43 10.60
CA GLU A 178 9.96 5.83 10.61
C GLU A 178 9.08 6.73 11.50
N CYS A 179 7.85 6.30 11.80
CA CYS A 179 6.96 7.03 12.69
C CYS A 179 7.45 7.06 14.15
N CYS A 180 8.39 6.18 14.52
CA CYS A 180 9.01 6.13 15.85
C CYS A 180 10.33 6.91 15.93
N LEU A 181 10.68 7.65 14.90
CA LEU A 181 11.83 8.54 14.83
C LEU A 181 11.37 9.99 14.84
#